data_e0afa87b2aad03cf081933af6033d293
#
_entry.id   e0afa87b2aad03cf081933af6033d293
#
_cell.length_a   1.000
_cell.length_b   1.000
_cell.length_c   1.000
_cell.angle_alpha   90.00
_cell.angle_beta   90.00
_cell.angle_gamma   90.00
#
_symmetry.space_group_name_H-M   'P 1'
#
loop_
_entity.id
_entity.type
_entity.pdbx_description
1 polymer ?
#
loop_
_entity_poly.entity_id
_entity_poly.type
_entity_poly.pdbx_seq_one_letter_code
_entity_poly.pdbx_strand_id
1 'polypeptide(L)'
;MLLDRMNAKDILMRAVQCDQAGRILEAQNLYQDGIQILMDLVADEYDVAKKKVFYERIKEYIDRAEQIKERVQKHVMRGELVTNIAIDENSVGKSYQSLFGKYLNAEVKEVLLEEPYIHEKYHFQNLIAFLELLVKNCRHLKYVRVVTKTDDKATESQRNVLEQIKADMAKRNVILSLKFEDTLHDRKIVLGNGYIIKIGRGLHFFKATNPYYSLGFCDYDFRKCLQTDVDIWRTKHFAA
;
A
#
# COMPACT_ATOMS: atom_id res chain seq x y z
N MET A 1 -12.48 -9.67 10.05
CA MET A 1 -13.23 -10.03 11.28
C MET A 1 -12.70 -9.39 12.58
N LEU A 2 -11.46 -8.93 12.70
CA LEU A 2 -10.97 -8.20 13.91
C LEU A 2 -11.16 -6.68 13.82
N LEU A 3 -11.12 -6.08 12.64
CA LEU A 3 -11.36 -4.65 12.44
C LEU A 3 -12.84 -4.27 12.51
N ASP A 4 -13.76 -5.18 12.17
CA ASP A 4 -15.22 -4.91 12.16
C ASP A 4 -15.84 -4.76 13.56
N ARG A 5 -15.07 -4.93 14.63
CA ARG A 5 -15.52 -4.77 16.03
C ARG A 5 -14.81 -3.66 16.80
N MET A 6 -13.85 -2.96 16.19
CA MET A 6 -13.25 -1.80 16.85
C MET A 6 -14.19 -0.61 16.74
N ASN A 7 -14.55 -0.01 17.88
CA ASN A 7 -15.33 1.24 17.85
C ASN A 7 -14.44 2.39 17.35
N ALA A 8 -15.05 3.49 16.91
CA ALA A 8 -14.33 4.66 16.40
C ALA A 8 -13.23 5.15 17.36
N LYS A 9 -13.45 5.04 18.67
CA LYS A 9 -12.49 5.44 19.71
C LYS A 9 -11.19 4.61 19.61
N ASP A 10 -11.30 3.29 19.49
CA ASP A 10 -10.13 2.40 19.45
C ASP A 10 -9.32 2.61 18.17
N ILE A 11 -9.99 2.80 17.05
CA ILE A 11 -9.35 3.11 15.76
C ILE A 11 -8.61 4.44 15.84
N LEU A 12 -9.25 5.50 16.34
CA LEU A 12 -8.64 6.81 16.45
C LEU A 12 -7.51 6.85 17.49
N MET A 13 -7.64 6.16 18.62
CA MET A 13 -6.54 5.99 19.57
C MET A 13 -5.33 5.32 18.92
N ARG A 14 -5.56 4.28 18.13
CA ARG A 14 -4.51 3.62 17.38
C ARG A 14 -3.92 4.54 16.31
N ALA A 15 -4.72 5.37 15.65
CA ALA A 15 -4.26 6.38 14.70
C ALA A 15 -3.25 7.33 15.34
N VAL A 16 -3.58 7.86 16.53
CA VAL A 16 -2.70 8.75 17.33
C VAL A 16 -1.41 8.03 17.71
N GLN A 17 -1.48 6.78 18.17
CA GLN A 17 -0.28 5.99 18.52
C GLN A 17 0.64 5.75 17.30
N CYS A 18 0.05 5.44 16.15
CA CYS A 18 0.81 5.28 14.91
C CYS A 18 1.48 6.58 14.46
N ASP A 19 0.76 7.69 14.56
CA ASP A 19 1.28 9.02 14.22
C ASP A 19 2.48 9.39 15.12
N GLN A 20 2.33 9.25 16.44
CA GLN A 20 3.42 9.46 17.41
C GLN A 20 4.61 8.53 17.20
N ALA A 21 4.38 7.32 16.73
CA ALA A 21 5.43 6.35 16.41
C ALA A 21 6.06 6.57 15.02
N GLY A 22 5.68 7.62 14.29
CA GLY A 22 6.18 7.93 12.95
C GLY A 22 5.67 6.98 11.84
N ARG A 23 4.66 6.14 12.12
CA ARG A 23 3.98 5.28 11.14
C ARG A 23 2.87 6.06 10.45
N ILE A 24 3.26 7.03 9.64
CA ILE A 24 2.35 8.04 9.10
C ILE A 24 1.38 7.48 8.04
N LEU A 25 1.78 6.46 7.27
CA LEU A 25 0.90 5.84 6.27
C LEU A 25 -0.21 5.04 6.96
N GLU A 26 0.11 4.29 8.02
CA GLU A 26 -0.87 3.59 8.84
C GLU A 26 -1.76 4.57 9.59
N ALA A 27 -1.19 5.63 10.20
CA ALA A 27 -1.92 6.65 10.91
C ALA A 27 -2.95 7.36 10.01
N GLN A 28 -2.56 7.77 8.80
CA GLN A 28 -3.45 8.41 7.83
C GLN A 28 -4.68 7.56 7.55
N ASN A 29 -4.49 6.25 7.35
CA ASN A 29 -5.58 5.34 7.07
C ASN A 29 -6.52 5.19 8.27
N LEU A 30 -5.96 4.98 9.47
CA LEU A 30 -6.74 4.84 10.69
C LEU A 30 -7.53 6.11 11.03
N TYR A 31 -6.96 7.31 10.79
CA TYR A 31 -7.72 8.56 10.92
C TYR A 31 -8.91 8.59 9.94
N GLN A 32 -8.71 8.23 8.67
CA GLN A 32 -9.80 8.21 7.69
C GLN A 32 -10.92 7.24 8.09
N ASP A 33 -10.57 6.01 8.49
CA ASP A 33 -11.54 5.00 8.90
C ASP A 33 -12.29 5.42 10.18
N GLY A 34 -11.57 5.94 11.18
CA GLY A 34 -12.18 6.39 12.44
C GLY A 34 -13.07 7.63 12.26
N ILE A 35 -12.68 8.57 11.40
CA ILE A 35 -13.50 9.75 11.06
C ILE A 35 -14.79 9.31 10.36
N GLN A 36 -14.72 8.36 9.41
CA GLN A 36 -15.91 7.87 8.72
C GLN A 36 -16.90 7.26 9.70
N ILE A 37 -16.45 6.40 10.61
CA ILE A 37 -17.31 5.79 11.62
C ILE A 37 -17.91 6.86 12.55
N LEU A 38 -17.14 7.89 12.96
CA LEU A 38 -17.68 9.00 13.76
C LEU A 38 -18.73 9.79 12.99
N MET A 39 -18.53 10.05 11.71
CA MET A 39 -19.51 10.75 10.87
C MET A 39 -20.82 9.96 10.76
N ASP A 40 -20.73 8.65 10.57
CA ASP A 40 -21.90 7.77 10.52
C ASP A 40 -22.66 7.79 11.86
N LEU A 41 -21.95 7.71 12.99
CA LEU A 41 -22.55 7.80 14.33
C LEU A 41 -23.23 9.14 14.60
N VAL A 42 -22.66 10.24 14.14
CA VAL A 42 -23.20 11.60 14.30
C VAL A 42 -24.42 11.84 13.42
N ALA A 43 -24.51 11.16 12.27
CA ALA A 43 -25.69 11.22 11.41
C ALA A 43 -26.95 10.76 12.19
N ASP A 44 -26.81 9.70 12.99
CA ASP A 44 -27.91 9.06 13.75
C ASP A 44 -28.14 9.69 15.16
N GLU A 45 -27.31 10.64 15.60
CA GLU A 45 -27.46 11.30 16.92
C GLU A 45 -28.54 12.39 16.85
N TYR A 46 -29.44 12.43 17.82
CA TYR A 46 -30.54 13.41 17.91
C TYR A 46 -30.23 14.57 18.86
N ASP A 47 -29.32 14.40 19.81
CA ASP A 47 -28.94 15.42 20.79
C ASP A 47 -28.01 16.46 20.15
N VAL A 48 -28.51 17.67 19.98
CA VAL A 48 -27.79 18.80 19.35
C VAL A 48 -26.49 19.15 20.10
N ALA A 49 -26.49 19.07 21.43
CA ALA A 49 -25.28 19.38 22.21
C ALA A 49 -24.19 18.33 22.01
N LYS A 50 -24.57 17.05 22.01
CA LYS A 50 -23.63 15.95 21.70
C LYS A 50 -23.14 16.03 20.26
N LYS A 51 -24.03 16.30 19.31
CA LYS A 51 -23.66 16.51 17.89
C LYS A 51 -22.56 17.53 17.74
N LYS A 52 -22.68 18.68 18.41
CA LYS A 52 -21.68 19.75 18.38
C LYS A 52 -20.32 19.27 18.88
N VAL A 53 -20.27 18.57 19.99
CA VAL A 53 -19.01 18.02 20.57
C VAL A 53 -18.37 17.01 19.61
N PHE A 54 -19.16 16.15 18.99
CA PHE A 54 -18.63 15.20 17.99
C PHE A 54 -18.06 15.90 16.76
N TYR A 55 -18.74 16.93 16.22
CA TYR A 55 -18.23 17.68 15.08
C TYR A 55 -16.92 18.42 15.39
N GLU A 56 -16.77 18.97 16.59
CA GLU A 56 -15.51 19.59 17.01
C GLU A 56 -14.36 18.55 17.02
N ARG A 57 -14.61 17.36 17.55
CA ARG A 57 -13.62 16.26 17.55
C ARG A 57 -13.32 15.74 16.14
N ILE A 58 -14.33 15.54 15.32
CA ILE A 58 -14.15 15.12 13.92
C ILE A 58 -13.26 16.14 13.20
N LYS A 59 -13.48 17.44 13.40
CA LYS A 59 -12.68 18.48 12.80
C LYS A 59 -11.20 18.38 13.19
N GLU A 60 -10.89 18.17 14.47
CA GLU A 60 -9.50 17.98 14.94
C GLU A 60 -8.81 16.80 14.22
N TYR A 61 -9.52 15.68 14.06
CA TYR A 61 -8.98 14.51 13.38
C TYR A 61 -8.84 14.74 11.86
N ILE A 62 -9.77 15.44 11.22
CA ILE A 62 -9.68 15.82 9.80
C ILE A 62 -8.47 16.70 9.59
N ASP A 63 -8.30 17.76 10.39
CA ASP A 63 -7.17 18.69 10.29
C ASP A 63 -5.84 17.92 10.40
N ARG A 64 -5.77 16.94 11.32
CA ARG A 64 -4.56 16.12 11.47
C ARG A 64 -4.34 15.18 10.29
N ALA A 65 -5.39 14.53 9.80
CA ALA A 65 -5.32 13.64 8.63
C ALA A 65 -4.86 14.40 7.37
N GLU A 66 -5.34 15.64 7.18
CA GLU A 66 -4.93 16.50 6.08
C GLU A 66 -3.46 16.93 6.21
N GLN A 67 -2.99 17.31 7.40
CA GLN A 67 -1.58 17.61 7.63
C GLN A 67 -0.67 16.41 7.28
N ILE A 68 -1.07 15.20 7.67
CA ILE A 68 -0.33 13.99 7.33
C ILE A 68 -0.34 13.77 5.82
N LYS A 69 -1.50 13.90 5.18
CA LYS A 69 -1.65 13.76 3.73
C LYS A 69 -0.76 14.75 2.96
N GLU A 70 -0.80 16.02 3.34
CA GLU A 70 0.07 17.05 2.75
C GLU A 70 1.56 16.73 2.97
N ARG A 71 1.92 16.28 4.17
CA ARG A 71 3.29 15.89 4.49
C ARG A 71 3.75 14.75 3.58
N VAL A 72 2.95 13.70 3.41
CA VAL A 72 3.23 12.59 2.49
C VAL A 72 3.36 13.09 1.05
N GLN A 73 2.41 13.91 0.57
CA GLN A 73 2.44 14.43 -0.79
C GLN A 73 3.65 15.36 -1.05
N LYS A 74 3.97 16.27 -0.13
CA LYS A 74 5.14 17.15 -0.25
C LYS A 74 6.44 16.37 -0.28
N HIS A 75 6.54 15.25 0.45
CA HIS A 75 7.71 14.39 0.43
C HIS A 75 7.83 13.63 -0.90
N VAL A 76 6.73 13.15 -1.44
CA VAL A 76 6.70 12.53 -2.77
C VAL A 76 7.15 13.50 -3.87
N MET A 77 6.82 14.79 -3.74
CA MET A 77 7.15 15.84 -4.72
C MET A 77 8.59 16.38 -4.61
N ARG A 78 9.26 16.20 -3.47
CA ARG A 78 10.60 16.77 -3.18
C ARG A 78 11.70 15.71 -3.09
N GLY A 79 11.43 14.51 -3.56
CA GLY A 79 12.41 13.43 -3.60
C GLY A 79 13.56 13.72 -4.58
N GLU A 80 14.75 13.27 -4.22
CA GLU A 80 15.91 13.22 -5.10
C GLU A 80 15.86 11.92 -5.91
N LEU A 81 16.03 11.99 -7.24
CA LEU A 81 16.09 10.79 -8.08
C LEU A 81 17.39 10.04 -7.75
N VAL A 82 17.25 8.83 -7.22
CA VAL A 82 18.38 7.97 -6.87
C VAL A 82 18.87 7.22 -8.10
N THR A 83 17.94 6.69 -8.89
CA THR A 83 18.26 5.95 -10.12
C THR A 83 17.04 5.86 -11.02
N ASN A 84 17.29 5.82 -12.31
CA ASN A 84 16.35 5.40 -13.34
C ASN A 84 16.88 4.09 -13.94
N ILE A 85 16.00 3.12 -14.13
CA ILE A 85 16.32 1.81 -14.70
C ILE A 85 15.39 1.58 -15.89
N ALA A 86 15.94 1.61 -17.09
CA ALA A 86 15.23 1.14 -18.27
C ALA A 86 15.22 -0.40 -18.30
N ILE A 87 14.06 -0.97 -18.44
CA ILE A 87 13.86 -2.41 -18.62
C ILE A 87 13.47 -2.61 -20.08
N ASP A 88 14.37 -3.24 -20.86
CA ASP A 88 14.13 -3.50 -22.27
C ASP A 88 13.17 -4.68 -22.45
N GLU A 89 12.50 -4.66 -23.61
CA GLU A 89 11.63 -5.75 -24.04
C GLU A 89 12.41 -7.07 -24.12
N ASN A 90 11.86 -8.13 -23.50
CA ASN A 90 12.48 -9.46 -23.39
C ASN A 90 13.74 -9.56 -22.52
N SER A 91 14.14 -8.51 -21.80
CA SER A 91 15.24 -8.61 -20.84
C SER A 91 14.88 -9.60 -19.71
N VAL A 92 15.90 -10.19 -19.09
CA VAL A 92 15.82 -11.07 -17.92
C VAL A 92 16.71 -10.52 -16.79
N GLY A 93 16.73 -11.15 -15.62
CA GLY A 93 17.50 -10.65 -14.47
C GLY A 93 16.88 -9.41 -13.82
N LYS A 94 15.57 -9.25 -13.95
CA LYS A 94 14.81 -8.08 -13.47
C LYS A 94 13.73 -8.47 -12.44
N SER A 95 14.01 -9.46 -11.59
CA SER A 95 13.09 -9.80 -10.49
C SER A 95 12.91 -8.61 -9.54
N TYR A 96 11.84 -8.64 -8.74
CA TYR A 96 11.65 -7.62 -7.70
C TYR A 96 12.82 -7.60 -6.69
N GLN A 97 13.43 -8.77 -6.40
CA GLN A 97 14.62 -8.85 -5.54
C GLN A 97 15.80 -8.13 -6.19
N SER A 98 16.06 -8.36 -7.48
CA SER A 98 17.17 -7.76 -8.21
C SER A 98 17.01 -6.24 -8.36
N LEU A 99 15.78 -5.75 -8.55
CA LEU A 99 15.48 -4.34 -8.73
C LEU A 99 15.37 -3.59 -7.40
N PHE A 100 14.67 -4.16 -6.41
CA PHE A 100 14.24 -3.44 -5.22
C PHE A 100 14.89 -3.94 -3.93
N GLY A 101 15.50 -5.12 -3.93
CA GLY A 101 16.01 -5.78 -2.72
C GLY A 101 16.92 -4.89 -1.87
N LYS A 102 17.78 -4.07 -2.49
CA LYS A 102 18.69 -3.16 -1.77
C LYS A 102 17.98 -2.01 -1.02
N TYR A 103 16.74 -1.71 -1.35
CA TYR A 103 15.94 -0.68 -0.68
C TYR A 103 15.02 -1.25 0.40
N LEU A 104 14.88 -2.58 0.44
CA LEU A 104 14.04 -3.31 1.39
C LEU A 104 14.91 -3.80 2.56
N ASN A 105 14.77 -3.16 3.70
CA ASN A 105 15.58 -3.44 4.89
C ASN A 105 14.73 -3.38 6.18
N ALA A 106 15.37 -3.52 7.32
CA ALA A 106 14.70 -3.51 8.62
C ALA A 106 14.05 -2.16 9.00
N GLU A 107 14.39 -1.07 8.34
CA GLU A 107 13.81 0.25 8.57
C GLU A 107 12.41 0.38 7.92
N VAL A 108 12.09 -0.48 6.94
CA VAL A 108 10.77 -0.51 6.29
C VAL A 108 9.77 -1.18 7.25
N LYS A 109 8.99 -0.37 7.94
CA LYS A 109 7.93 -0.83 8.85
C LYS A 109 6.56 -0.78 8.20
N GLU A 110 6.40 0.04 7.17
CA GLU A 110 5.15 0.24 6.44
C GLU A 110 5.42 0.44 4.95
N VAL A 111 4.46 0.03 4.12
CA VAL A 111 4.51 0.15 2.67
C VAL A 111 3.14 0.57 2.14
N LEU A 112 3.11 1.54 1.23
CA LEU A 112 1.96 1.86 0.40
C LEU A 112 2.24 1.38 -1.03
N LEU A 113 1.39 0.53 -1.54
CA LEU A 113 1.38 0.09 -2.94
C LEU A 113 0.15 0.66 -3.63
N GLU A 114 0.33 1.50 -4.63
CA GLU A 114 -0.70 1.93 -5.56
C GLU A 114 -0.54 1.18 -6.87
N GLU A 115 -1.50 0.29 -7.16
CA GLU A 115 -1.53 -0.55 -8.36
C GLU A 115 -2.98 -0.65 -8.87
N PRO A 116 -3.34 0.07 -9.93
CA PRO A 116 -4.72 0.14 -10.41
C PRO A 116 -5.31 -1.20 -10.85
N TYR A 117 -4.48 -2.11 -11.32
CA TYR A 117 -4.93 -3.33 -11.99
C TYR A 117 -4.50 -4.58 -11.23
N ILE A 118 -5.31 -4.98 -10.22
CA ILE A 118 -5.13 -6.24 -9.49
C ILE A 118 -6.43 -7.04 -9.61
N HIS A 119 -6.68 -7.67 -10.76
CA HIS A 119 -7.91 -8.43 -11.03
C HIS A 119 -7.68 -9.75 -11.79
N GLU A 120 -6.60 -9.87 -12.55
CA GLU A 120 -6.28 -11.10 -13.25
C GLU A 120 -5.41 -12.04 -12.40
N LYS A 121 -5.44 -13.35 -12.70
CA LYS A 121 -4.67 -14.36 -11.96
C LYS A 121 -3.18 -14.00 -11.84
N TYR A 122 -2.56 -13.52 -12.90
CA TYR A 122 -1.15 -13.14 -12.87
C TYR A 122 -0.89 -11.85 -12.11
N HIS A 123 -1.89 -10.95 -11.99
CA HIS A 123 -1.79 -9.76 -11.14
C HIS A 123 -1.70 -10.17 -9.66
N PHE A 124 -2.53 -11.10 -9.22
CA PHE A 124 -2.46 -11.62 -7.86
C PHE A 124 -1.14 -12.36 -7.60
N GLN A 125 -0.64 -13.14 -8.57
CA GLN A 125 0.66 -13.81 -8.46
C GLN A 125 1.80 -12.80 -8.30
N ASN A 126 1.81 -11.72 -9.08
CA ASN A 126 2.80 -10.66 -8.98
C ASN A 126 2.70 -9.91 -7.63
N LEU A 127 1.49 -9.63 -7.17
CA LEU A 127 1.27 -9.04 -5.84
C LEU A 127 1.83 -9.96 -4.74
N ILE A 128 1.49 -11.25 -4.78
CA ILE A 128 1.98 -12.22 -3.79
C ILE A 128 3.51 -12.28 -3.81
N ALA A 129 4.13 -12.39 -4.98
CA ALA A 129 5.59 -12.41 -5.11
C ALA A 129 6.25 -11.16 -4.52
N PHE A 130 5.63 -9.98 -4.71
CA PHE A 130 6.12 -8.74 -4.10
C PHE A 130 5.91 -8.71 -2.57
N LEU A 131 4.77 -9.17 -2.08
CA LEU A 131 4.51 -9.27 -0.63
C LEU A 131 5.45 -10.26 0.06
N GLU A 132 5.74 -11.40 -0.56
CA GLU A 132 6.74 -12.37 -0.09
C GLU A 132 8.13 -11.73 0.04
N LEU A 133 8.51 -10.92 -0.96
CA LEU A 133 9.76 -10.17 -0.92
C LEU A 133 9.80 -9.18 0.25
N LEU A 134 8.72 -8.45 0.48
CA LEU A 134 8.61 -7.53 1.62
C LEU A 134 8.77 -8.26 2.95
N VAL A 135 8.04 -9.36 3.14
CA VAL A 135 8.11 -10.16 4.39
C VAL A 135 9.51 -10.74 4.61
N LYS A 136 10.18 -11.18 3.53
CA LYS A 136 11.52 -11.74 3.59
C LYS A 136 12.59 -10.70 3.97
N ASN A 137 12.52 -9.51 3.40
CA ASN A 137 13.59 -8.52 3.54
C ASN A 137 13.34 -7.49 4.65
N CYS A 138 12.07 -7.21 4.97
CA CYS A 138 11.67 -6.17 5.91
C CYS A 138 11.24 -6.80 7.25
N ARG A 139 12.20 -7.24 8.06
CA ARG A 139 11.93 -7.98 9.32
C ARG A 139 11.05 -7.22 10.33
N HIS A 140 10.93 -5.91 10.23
CA HIS A 140 10.10 -5.09 11.11
C HIS A 140 8.82 -4.59 10.41
N LEU A 141 8.47 -5.16 9.25
CA LEU A 141 7.25 -4.83 8.53
C LEU A 141 6.03 -5.09 9.42
N LYS A 142 5.15 -4.09 9.55
CA LYS A 142 3.92 -4.15 10.36
C LYS A 142 2.68 -3.86 9.54
N TYR A 143 2.81 -3.06 8.48
CA TYR A 143 1.68 -2.54 7.75
C TYR A 143 1.97 -2.48 6.25
N VAL A 144 1.04 -2.96 5.45
CA VAL A 144 1.03 -2.78 4.00
C VAL A 144 -0.36 -2.29 3.61
N ARG A 145 -0.41 -1.19 2.86
CA ARG A 145 -1.63 -0.71 2.23
C ARG A 145 -1.56 -0.95 0.75
N VAL A 146 -2.56 -1.60 0.20
CA VAL A 146 -2.75 -1.78 -1.24
C VAL A 146 -3.94 -0.95 -1.68
N VAL A 147 -3.72 -0.05 -2.63
CA VAL A 147 -4.78 0.73 -3.28
C VAL A 147 -4.90 0.23 -4.71
N THR A 148 -6.10 -0.18 -5.11
CA THR A 148 -6.39 -0.71 -6.43
C THR A 148 -7.77 -0.27 -6.92
N LYS A 149 -8.07 -0.46 -8.20
CA LYS A 149 -9.42 -0.23 -8.73
C LYS A 149 -10.31 -1.45 -8.48
N THR A 150 -11.62 -1.18 -8.45
CA THR A 150 -12.62 -2.25 -8.48
C THR A 150 -12.63 -2.89 -9.87
N ASP A 151 -12.73 -4.21 -9.93
CA ASP A 151 -13.02 -4.93 -11.17
C ASP A 151 -14.54 -5.03 -11.34
N ASP A 152 -15.10 -4.22 -12.23
CA ASP A 152 -16.55 -4.18 -12.49
C ASP A 152 -17.12 -5.51 -12.98
N LYS A 153 -16.28 -6.36 -13.58
CA LYS A 153 -16.71 -7.65 -14.15
C LYS A 153 -16.64 -8.80 -13.14
N ALA A 154 -15.79 -8.68 -12.12
CA ALA A 154 -15.51 -9.76 -11.18
C ALA A 154 -15.22 -9.25 -9.76
N THR A 155 -15.94 -8.21 -9.30
CA THR A 155 -15.71 -7.53 -8.02
C THR A 155 -15.64 -8.49 -6.82
N GLU A 156 -16.56 -9.45 -6.75
CA GLU A 156 -16.59 -10.41 -5.64
C GLU A 156 -15.38 -11.36 -5.69
N SER A 157 -15.03 -11.86 -6.86
CA SER A 157 -13.84 -12.72 -7.04
C SER A 157 -12.56 -11.99 -6.67
N GLN A 158 -12.40 -10.74 -7.13
CA GLN A 158 -11.25 -9.88 -6.78
C GLN A 158 -11.16 -9.71 -5.26
N ARG A 159 -12.26 -9.33 -4.61
CA ARG A 159 -12.30 -9.12 -3.15
C ARG A 159 -11.98 -10.40 -2.40
N ASN A 160 -12.53 -11.53 -2.80
CA ASN A 160 -12.29 -12.81 -2.15
C ASN A 160 -10.81 -13.21 -2.19
N VAL A 161 -10.13 -13.04 -3.33
CA VAL A 161 -8.69 -13.33 -3.42
C VAL A 161 -7.88 -12.37 -2.57
N LEU A 162 -8.17 -11.07 -2.61
CA LEU A 162 -7.46 -10.07 -1.81
C LEU A 162 -7.66 -10.28 -0.30
N GLU A 163 -8.86 -10.69 0.15
CA GLU A 163 -9.10 -11.04 1.56
C GLU A 163 -8.36 -12.31 1.99
N GLN A 164 -8.19 -13.30 1.10
CA GLN A 164 -7.33 -14.46 1.37
C GLN A 164 -5.86 -14.05 1.59
N ILE A 165 -5.33 -13.19 0.72
CA ILE A 165 -3.98 -12.64 0.86
C ILE A 165 -3.85 -11.87 2.18
N LYS A 166 -4.83 -11.04 2.51
CA LYS A 166 -4.88 -10.28 3.76
C LYS A 166 -4.87 -11.20 4.98
N ALA A 167 -5.66 -12.28 4.96
CA ALA A 167 -5.69 -13.26 6.03
C ALA A 167 -4.34 -13.99 6.20
N ASP A 168 -3.63 -14.26 5.10
CA ASP A 168 -2.31 -14.88 5.16
C ASP A 168 -1.22 -13.93 5.69
N MET A 169 -1.26 -12.66 5.31
CA MET A 169 -0.37 -11.63 5.85
C MET A 169 -0.56 -11.45 7.37
N ALA A 170 -1.81 -11.53 7.84
CA ALA A 170 -2.12 -11.45 9.28
C ALA A 170 -1.47 -12.58 10.10
N LYS A 171 -1.32 -13.78 9.54
CA LYS A 171 -0.60 -14.90 10.17
C LYS A 171 0.88 -14.59 10.39
N ARG A 172 1.43 -13.64 9.66
CA ARG A 172 2.82 -13.15 9.76
C ARG A 172 2.94 -11.86 10.59
N ASN A 173 1.88 -11.50 11.32
CA ASN A 173 1.79 -10.27 12.11
C ASN A 173 1.97 -9.00 11.27
N VAL A 174 1.57 -9.03 9.99
CA VAL A 174 1.54 -7.89 9.09
C VAL A 174 0.09 -7.57 8.74
N ILE A 175 -0.31 -6.33 8.97
CA ILE A 175 -1.64 -5.85 8.62
C ILE A 175 -1.63 -5.46 7.15
N LEU A 176 -2.44 -6.12 6.33
CA LEU A 176 -2.73 -5.71 4.97
C LEU A 176 -4.05 -4.93 4.93
N SER A 177 -3.99 -3.64 4.58
CA SER A 177 -5.15 -2.78 4.36
C SER A 177 -5.44 -2.70 2.86
N LEU A 178 -6.69 -2.88 2.48
CA LEU A 178 -7.15 -2.79 1.10
C LEU A 178 -8.02 -1.55 0.92
N LYS A 179 -7.72 -0.75 -0.09
CA LYS A 179 -8.58 0.37 -0.51
C LYS A 179 -8.90 0.23 -1.99
N PHE A 180 -10.16 0.37 -2.32
CA PHE A 180 -10.61 0.45 -3.70
C PHE A 180 -10.83 1.92 -4.07
N GLU A 181 -10.20 2.37 -5.16
CA GLU A 181 -10.24 3.76 -5.63
C GLU A 181 -10.24 3.81 -7.15
N ASP A 182 -11.40 4.03 -7.74
CA ASP A 182 -11.60 3.93 -9.19
C ASP A 182 -10.92 5.07 -9.97
N THR A 183 -10.57 6.17 -9.30
CA THR A 183 -9.81 7.28 -9.87
C THR A 183 -8.29 7.07 -9.83
N LEU A 184 -7.81 5.94 -9.30
CA LEU A 184 -6.39 5.65 -9.21
C LEU A 184 -5.78 5.49 -10.61
N HIS A 185 -4.71 6.22 -10.91
CA HIS A 185 -3.94 6.10 -12.15
C HIS A 185 -2.46 5.80 -11.91
N ASP A 186 -1.95 6.23 -10.77
CA ASP A 186 -0.54 6.08 -10.40
C ASP A 186 -0.18 4.60 -10.13
N ARG A 187 1.06 4.26 -10.46
CA ARG A 187 1.68 2.98 -10.13
C ARG A 187 2.96 3.27 -9.37
N LYS A 188 2.88 3.14 -8.06
CA LYS A 188 4.03 3.45 -7.20
C LYS A 188 4.02 2.64 -5.91
N ILE A 189 5.21 2.47 -5.37
CA ILE A 189 5.48 1.87 -4.07
C ILE A 189 6.13 2.94 -3.21
N VAL A 190 5.55 3.23 -2.06
CA VAL A 190 6.14 4.13 -1.06
C VAL A 190 6.59 3.28 0.13
N LEU A 191 7.88 3.32 0.42
CA LEU A 191 8.49 2.59 1.52
C LEU A 191 8.66 3.51 2.73
N GLY A 192 8.36 3.01 3.94
CA GLY A 192 8.46 3.78 5.19
C GLY A 192 9.86 4.30 5.52
N ASN A 193 10.91 3.79 4.85
CA ASN A 193 12.28 4.29 4.96
C ASN A 193 12.61 5.46 4.00
N GLY A 194 11.60 6.01 3.32
CA GLY A 194 11.71 7.20 2.48
C GLY A 194 11.99 6.92 0.98
N TYR A 195 12.06 5.68 0.55
CA TYR A 195 12.15 5.39 -0.88
C TYR A 195 10.77 5.34 -1.54
N ILE A 196 10.71 5.86 -2.77
CA ILE A 196 9.53 5.83 -3.63
C ILE A 196 9.96 5.22 -4.96
N ILE A 197 9.26 4.17 -5.37
CA ILE A 197 9.50 3.44 -6.61
C ILE A 197 8.31 3.65 -7.52
N LYS A 198 8.52 4.27 -8.67
CA LYS A 198 7.52 4.42 -9.73
C LYS A 198 7.85 3.45 -10.85
N ILE A 199 6.86 2.73 -11.34
CA ILE A 199 7.03 1.72 -12.38
C ILE A 199 5.98 1.96 -13.46
N GLY A 200 6.39 2.19 -14.69
CA GLY A 200 5.47 2.49 -15.78
C GLY A 200 4.37 1.44 -15.97
N ARG A 201 4.70 0.15 -15.79
CA ARG A 201 3.76 -0.98 -15.83
C ARG A 201 3.34 -1.51 -14.45
N GLY A 202 3.67 -0.82 -13.37
CA GLY A 202 3.44 -1.31 -12.01
C GLY A 202 4.17 -2.63 -11.75
N LEU A 203 3.54 -3.54 -11.02
CA LEU A 203 4.09 -4.86 -10.76
C LEU A 203 3.98 -5.81 -11.98
N HIS A 204 3.31 -5.42 -13.07
CA HIS A 204 2.89 -6.33 -14.13
C HIS A 204 3.74 -6.19 -15.41
N PHE A 205 5.05 -6.07 -15.25
CA PHE A 205 5.99 -5.98 -16.37
C PHE A 205 6.60 -7.32 -16.80
N PHE A 206 6.25 -8.41 -16.15
CA PHE A 206 6.72 -9.74 -16.54
C PHE A 206 5.82 -10.38 -17.60
N LYS A 207 6.42 -11.00 -18.58
CA LYS A 207 5.71 -11.82 -19.57
C LYS A 207 5.32 -13.18 -18.96
N ALA A 208 4.26 -13.77 -19.47
CA ALA A 208 3.98 -15.17 -19.18
C ALA A 208 5.12 -16.07 -19.69
N THR A 209 5.39 -17.16 -18.97
CA THR A 209 6.33 -18.19 -19.46
C THR A 209 5.74 -18.91 -20.67
N ASN A 210 6.56 -19.13 -21.69
CA ASN A 210 6.18 -19.89 -22.86
C ASN A 210 7.34 -20.81 -23.27
N PRO A 211 7.18 -22.16 -23.20
CA PRO A 211 5.97 -22.86 -22.72
C PRO A 211 5.67 -22.58 -21.24
N TYR A 212 4.43 -22.85 -20.80
CA TYR A 212 3.99 -22.51 -19.43
C TYR A 212 4.91 -23.07 -18.36
N TYR A 213 5.29 -24.34 -18.47
CA TYR A 213 6.27 -24.99 -17.59
C TYR A 213 7.69 -24.81 -18.16
N SER A 214 8.28 -23.66 -17.91
CA SER A 214 9.66 -23.35 -18.30
C SER A 214 10.36 -22.53 -17.22
N LEU A 215 11.68 -22.32 -17.37
CA LEU A 215 12.43 -21.45 -16.46
C LEU A 215 11.81 -20.05 -16.45
N GLY A 216 11.74 -19.45 -15.26
CA GLY A 216 11.00 -18.21 -15.02
C GLY A 216 9.58 -18.44 -14.51
N PHE A 217 9.10 -19.68 -14.40
CA PHE A 217 7.80 -19.95 -13.78
C PHE A 217 7.78 -19.60 -12.29
N CYS A 218 8.81 -19.99 -11.54
CA CYS A 218 8.95 -19.69 -10.13
C CYS A 218 9.93 -18.53 -9.86
N ASP A 219 11.07 -18.53 -10.55
CA ASP A 219 12.11 -17.54 -10.38
C ASP A 219 11.99 -16.44 -11.44
N TYR A 220 11.64 -15.24 -11.01
CA TYR A 220 11.38 -14.10 -11.88
C TYR A 220 12.66 -13.53 -12.53
N ASP A 221 13.86 -13.89 -12.06
CA ASP A 221 15.09 -13.48 -12.74
C ASP A 221 15.25 -14.18 -14.11
N PHE A 222 14.62 -15.35 -14.31
CA PHE A 222 14.57 -16.00 -15.63
C PHE A 222 13.40 -15.55 -16.50
N ARG A 223 12.49 -14.71 -15.96
CA ARG A 223 11.29 -14.30 -16.68
C ARG A 223 11.58 -13.11 -17.60
N LYS A 224 11.15 -13.21 -18.84
CA LYS A 224 11.24 -12.10 -19.79
C LYS A 224 10.33 -10.95 -19.36
N CYS A 225 10.79 -9.72 -19.59
CA CYS A 225 10.07 -8.51 -19.26
C CYS A 225 9.39 -7.88 -20.47
N LEU A 226 8.34 -7.12 -20.21
CA LEU A 226 7.81 -6.09 -21.09
C LEU A 226 8.61 -4.81 -20.88
N GLN A 227 8.80 -4.03 -21.93
CA GLN A 227 9.49 -2.75 -21.84
C GLN A 227 8.79 -1.82 -20.83
N THR A 228 9.56 -1.26 -19.91
CA THR A 228 9.10 -0.27 -18.91
C THR A 228 10.27 0.46 -18.27
N ASP A 229 9.99 1.60 -17.64
CA ASP A 229 10.94 2.36 -16.84
C ASP A 229 10.60 2.23 -15.36
N VAL A 230 11.65 2.24 -14.54
CA VAL A 230 11.58 2.26 -13.09
C VAL A 230 12.36 3.45 -12.57
N ASP A 231 11.67 4.38 -11.93
CA ASP A 231 12.26 5.52 -11.25
C ASP A 231 12.26 5.27 -9.75
N ILE A 232 13.43 5.41 -9.12
CA ILE A 232 13.58 5.29 -7.68
C ILE A 232 14.02 6.62 -7.12
N TRP A 233 13.21 7.15 -6.22
CA TRP A 233 13.40 8.43 -5.57
C TRP A 233 13.66 8.22 -4.09
N ARG A 234 14.39 9.13 -3.47
CA ARG A 234 14.59 9.18 -2.03
C ARG A 234 14.08 10.50 -1.49
N THR A 235 13.24 10.45 -0.48
CA THR A 235 12.78 11.62 0.25
C THR A 235 13.56 11.78 1.54
N LYS A 236 13.86 13.03 1.92
CA LYS A 236 14.74 13.27 3.08
C LYS A 236 14.11 12.95 4.43
N HIS A 237 12.82 12.72 4.57
CA HIS A 237 12.17 12.43 5.86
C HIS A 237 10.80 11.75 5.74
N PHE A 238 10.75 10.43 5.99
CA PHE A 238 9.59 9.78 6.63
C PHE A 238 9.85 9.51 8.13
N ALA A 239 11.07 9.75 8.60
CA ALA A 239 11.43 9.55 10.00
C ALA A 239 11.44 10.88 10.75
N ALA A 240 10.70 10.90 11.85
CA ALA A 240 10.49 11.84 12.94
C ALA A 240 9.29 12.73 12.87
#